data_b93623d3c11028ed2ca8fc5a7f20a4bf
#
_entry.id   b93623d3c11028ed2ca8fc5a7f20a4bf
#
_cell.length_a   1.000
_cell.length_b   1.000
_cell.length_c   1.000
_cell.angle_alpha   90.00
_cell.angle_beta   90.00
_cell.angle_gamma   90.00
#
_symmetry.space_group_name_H-M   'P 1'
#
loop_
_entity.id
_entity.type
_entity.pdbx_description
1 polymer ?
#
loop_
_entity_poly.entity_id
_entity_poly.type
_entity_poly.pdbx_seq_one_letter_code
_entity_poly.pdbx_strand_id
1 'polypeptide(L)'
;MKSQHQVVLSLGSNQGQRLETIIQCIDVLHLEVGTVLKISPVYESPAWGFESTPFYNCALVLHTNASPTQVLNKILKIEKRLGRVRTGTVGYAARSIDIDIIAYDEIVLDTEKLQLPHPLMQDRNFVLLPFRDLQLDWMHPIFKKSVPELIAETTDNSICQAVATIPAPLSSIPLEKFNYIAFEGNIG
;
A
#
# COMPACT_ATOMS: atom_id res chain seq x y z
N MET A 1 14.45 12.06 -20.24
CA MET A 1 14.15 11.78 -18.82
C MET A 1 13.35 10.49 -18.79
N LYS A 2 13.70 9.50 -17.96
CA LYS A 2 12.81 8.34 -17.78
C LYS A 2 11.55 8.84 -17.06
N SER A 3 10.36 8.56 -17.63
CA SER A 3 9.10 8.90 -16.98
C SER A 3 9.01 8.13 -15.66
N GLN A 4 8.81 8.84 -14.55
CA GLN A 4 8.49 8.21 -13.29
C GLN A 4 7.02 7.77 -13.32
N HIS A 5 6.76 6.55 -12.89
CA HIS A 5 5.43 5.99 -12.80
C HIS A 5 4.88 6.14 -11.39
N GLN A 6 3.60 6.43 -11.29
CA GLN A 6 2.88 6.49 -10.02
C GLN A 6 2.26 5.12 -9.71
N VAL A 7 2.60 4.57 -8.57
CA VAL A 7 2.10 3.26 -8.13
C VAL A 7 1.38 3.40 -6.79
N VAL A 8 0.17 2.90 -6.72
CA VAL A 8 -0.60 2.79 -5.47
C VAL A 8 -0.50 1.37 -4.96
N LEU A 9 -0.02 1.23 -3.72
CA LEU A 9 0.08 -0.05 -3.02
C LEU A 9 -0.89 -0.07 -1.85
N SER A 10 -1.48 -1.24 -1.58
CA SER A 10 -2.18 -1.57 -0.33
C SER A 10 -1.31 -2.50 0.49
N LEU A 11 -1.15 -2.19 1.77
CA LEU A 11 -0.41 -2.99 2.73
C LEU A 11 -1.37 -3.51 3.79
N GLY A 12 -1.23 -4.80 4.14
CA GLY A 12 -2.04 -5.44 5.18
C GLY A 12 -1.19 -6.32 6.10
N SER A 13 -1.46 -6.27 7.42
CA SER A 13 -0.81 -7.13 8.41
C SER A 13 -1.79 -7.53 9.51
N ASN A 14 -1.84 -8.82 9.88
CA ASN A 14 -2.67 -9.31 10.99
C ASN A 14 -1.96 -10.29 11.93
N GLN A 15 -0.63 -10.39 11.85
CA GLN A 15 0.18 -11.22 12.73
C GLN A 15 1.31 -10.41 13.39
N GLY A 16 1.66 -10.77 14.62
CA GLY A 16 2.78 -10.17 15.34
C GLY A 16 2.57 -8.67 15.62
N GLN A 17 3.64 -7.92 15.49
CA GLN A 17 3.64 -6.46 15.70
C GLN A 17 3.20 -5.77 14.40
N ARG A 18 1.88 -5.75 14.16
CA ARG A 18 1.25 -5.32 12.89
C ARG A 18 1.72 -3.94 12.43
N LEU A 19 1.74 -2.94 13.31
CA LEU A 19 2.11 -1.56 12.97
C LEU A 19 3.59 -1.45 12.63
N GLU A 20 4.45 -2.03 13.44
CA GLU A 20 5.90 -2.05 13.24
C GLU A 20 6.27 -2.75 11.92
N THR A 21 5.58 -3.84 11.61
CA THR A 21 5.78 -4.56 10.35
C THR A 21 5.41 -3.70 9.13
N ILE A 22 4.30 -2.95 9.23
CA ILE A 22 3.90 -2.00 8.18
C ILE A 22 4.95 -0.90 8.02
N ILE A 23 5.43 -0.30 9.12
CA ILE A 23 6.46 0.75 9.09
C ILE A 23 7.73 0.23 8.43
N GLN A 24 8.25 -0.93 8.85
CA GLN A 24 9.41 -1.56 8.24
C GLN A 24 9.21 -1.85 6.75
N CYS A 25 8.02 -2.29 6.38
CA CYS A 25 7.67 -2.52 4.99
C CYS A 25 7.73 -1.24 4.15
N ILE A 26 7.20 -0.12 4.67
CA ILE A 26 7.22 1.18 4.00
C ILE A 26 8.65 1.66 3.78
N ASP A 27 9.53 1.55 4.78
CA ASP A 27 10.94 1.94 4.67
C ASP A 27 11.65 1.12 3.58
N VAL A 28 11.41 -0.19 3.56
CA VAL A 28 12.00 -1.07 2.53
C VAL A 28 11.45 -0.77 1.14
N LEU A 29 10.15 -0.51 1.00
CA LEU A 29 9.53 -0.11 -0.27
C LEU A 29 10.14 1.20 -0.78
N HIS A 30 10.35 2.18 0.13
CA HIS A 30 10.98 3.45 -0.20
C HIS A 30 12.39 3.28 -0.76
N LEU A 31 13.18 2.42 -0.14
CA LEU A 31 14.58 2.20 -0.52
C LEU A 31 14.73 1.34 -1.80
N GLU A 32 13.89 0.33 -1.98
CA GLU A 32 14.13 -0.71 -2.99
C GLU A 32 13.18 -0.64 -4.19
N VAL A 33 11.99 -0.07 -4.03
CA VAL A 33 10.97 -0.05 -5.10
C VAL A 33 10.87 1.32 -5.73
N GLY A 34 10.73 2.37 -4.91
CA GLY A 34 10.61 3.73 -5.38
C GLY A 34 10.32 4.72 -4.26
N THR A 35 10.37 6.01 -4.55
CA THR A 35 10.18 7.07 -3.57
C THR A 35 8.72 7.10 -3.09
N VAL A 36 8.47 6.77 -1.82
CA VAL A 36 7.16 6.91 -1.18
C VAL A 36 6.84 8.39 -0.99
N LEU A 37 5.69 8.83 -1.50
CA LEU A 37 5.27 10.24 -1.49
C LEU A 37 4.20 10.53 -0.45
N LYS A 38 3.22 9.63 -0.32
CA LYS A 38 2.10 9.76 0.61
C LYS A 38 1.77 8.40 1.21
N ILE A 39 1.30 8.42 2.45
CA ILE A 39 0.81 7.25 3.18
C ILE A 39 -0.54 7.65 3.79
N SER A 40 -1.53 6.78 3.68
CA SER A 40 -2.82 6.97 4.34
C SER A 40 -2.71 6.74 5.85
N PRO A 41 -3.72 7.11 6.64
CA PRO A 41 -3.89 6.54 7.96
C PRO A 41 -3.90 5.01 7.90
N VAL A 42 -3.51 4.38 9.01
CA VAL A 42 -3.63 2.92 9.22
C VAL A 42 -5.04 2.64 9.72
N TYR A 43 -5.73 1.72 9.07
CA TYR A 43 -7.08 1.28 9.42
C TYR A 43 -7.06 -0.10 10.02
N GLU A 44 -7.80 -0.31 11.11
CA GLU A 44 -8.15 -1.64 11.58
C GLU A 44 -9.44 -2.09 10.90
N SER A 45 -9.44 -3.31 10.32
CA SER A 45 -10.59 -3.93 9.69
C SER A 45 -10.70 -5.41 10.07
N PRO A 46 -11.91 -6.01 10.05
CA PRO A 46 -12.05 -7.46 10.20
C PRO A 46 -11.30 -8.20 9.09
N ALA A 47 -10.96 -9.46 9.32
CA ALA A 47 -10.41 -10.32 8.28
C ALA A 47 -11.49 -10.56 7.20
N TRP A 48 -11.08 -10.44 5.93
CA TRP A 48 -11.98 -10.62 4.80
C TRP A 48 -12.11 -12.10 4.43
N GLY A 49 -13.34 -12.65 4.53
CA GLY A 49 -13.65 -14.00 4.05
C GLY A 49 -13.18 -15.17 4.93
N PHE A 50 -12.65 -14.91 6.12
CA PHE A 50 -12.26 -15.93 7.10
C PHE A 50 -12.19 -15.36 8.52
N GLU A 51 -12.29 -16.24 9.53
CA GLU A 51 -12.12 -15.83 10.92
C GLU A 51 -10.64 -15.74 11.28
N SER A 52 -10.21 -14.55 11.70
CA SER A 52 -8.84 -14.26 12.14
C SER A 52 -8.79 -12.98 12.96
N THR A 53 -7.60 -12.67 13.50
CA THR A 53 -7.33 -11.37 14.10
C THR A 53 -7.54 -10.25 13.08
N PRO A 54 -8.08 -9.08 13.51
CA PRO A 54 -8.24 -7.92 12.63
C PRO A 54 -6.94 -7.52 11.95
N PHE A 55 -7.04 -7.05 10.72
CA PHE A 55 -5.93 -6.51 9.96
C PHE A 55 -5.69 -5.04 10.28
N TYR A 56 -4.43 -4.62 10.25
CA TYR A 56 -4.05 -3.24 9.99
C TYR A 56 -3.78 -3.09 8.50
N ASN A 57 -4.45 -2.11 7.87
CA ASN A 57 -4.34 -1.83 6.46
C ASN A 57 -4.00 -0.37 6.24
N CYS A 58 -3.14 -0.08 5.28
CA CYS A 58 -2.91 1.27 4.80
C CYS A 58 -2.64 1.25 3.29
N ALA A 59 -2.78 2.40 2.66
CA ALA A 59 -2.37 2.61 1.28
C ALA A 59 -1.19 3.58 1.24
N LEU A 60 -0.34 3.43 0.25
CA LEU A 60 0.68 4.41 -0.07
C LEU A 60 0.78 4.64 -1.58
N VAL A 61 1.29 5.81 -1.95
CA VAL A 61 1.68 6.10 -3.32
C VAL A 61 3.18 6.30 -3.38
N LEU A 62 3.81 5.69 -4.36
CA LEU A 62 5.23 5.86 -4.65
C LEU A 62 5.47 6.17 -6.13
N HIS A 63 6.59 6.83 -6.39
CA HIS A 63 7.12 7.00 -7.75
C HIS A 63 8.27 6.05 -8.00
N THR A 64 8.27 5.40 -9.17
CA THR A 64 9.31 4.43 -9.56
C THR A 64 9.61 4.50 -11.06
N ASN A 65 10.81 4.03 -11.44
CA ASN A 65 11.16 3.76 -12.83
C ASN A 65 11.03 2.28 -13.18
N ALA A 66 10.58 1.44 -12.24
CA ALA A 66 10.43 0.00 -12.43
C ALA A 66 9.10 -0.31 -13.14
N SER A 67 9.09 -1.22 -14.10
CA SER A 67 7.86 -1.69 -14.74
C SER A 67 6.94 -2.43 -13.75
N PRO A 68 5.62 -2.62 -14.07
CA PRO A 68 4.70 -3.34 -13.19
C PRO A 68 5.20 -4.71 -12.75
N THR A 69 5.77 -5.49 -13.67
CA THR A 69 6.34 -6.81 -13.37
C THR A 69 7.57 -6.72 -12.46
N GLN A 70 8.40 -5.68 -12.66
CA GLN A 70 9.55 -5.46 -11.77
C GLN A 70 9.11 -5.05 -10.38
N VAL A 71 8.09 -4.20 -10.25
CA VAL A 71 7.49 -3.85 -8.96
C VAL A 71 6.96 -5.09 -8.27
N LEU A 72 6.17 -5.91 -8.96
CA LEU A 72 5.65 -7.17 -8.41
C LEU A 72 6.77 -8.08 -7.89
N ASN A 73 7.83 -8.28 -8.68
CA ASN A 73 8.95 -9.14 -8.29
C ASN A 73 9.69 -8.62 -7.04
N LYS A 74 9.80 -7.30 -6.89
CA LYS A 74 10.40 -6.68 -5.70
C LYS A 74 9.50 -6.87 -4.48
N ILE A 75 8.19 -6.62 -4.62
CA ILE A 75 7.19 -6.82 -3.56
C ILE A 75 7.23 -8.25 -3.03
N LEU A 76 7.22 -9.25 -3.91
CA LEU A 76 7.26 -10.66 -3.50
C LEU A 76 8.52 -11.02 -2.70
N LYS A 77 9.66 -10.40 -3.02
CA LYS A 77 10.91 -10.58 -2.24
C LYS A 77 10.82 -9.90 -0.88
N ILE A 78 10.23 -8.71 -0.81
CA ILE A 78 10.03 -7.95 0.43
C ILE A 78 9.11 -8.73 1.37
N GLU A 79 7.97 -9.20 0.90
CA GLU A 79 7.05 -10.03 1.68
C GLU A 79 7.75 -11.25 2.29
N LYS A 80 8.51 -11.99 1.47
CA LYS A 80 9.27 -13.15 1.94
C LYS A 80 10.28 -12.77 3.03
N ARG A 81 10.99 -11.65 2.87
CA ARG A 81 11.98 -11.17 3.84
C ARG A 81 11.33 -10.74 5.16
N LEU A 82 10.13 -10.17 5.11
CA LEU A 82 9.34 -9.75 6.27
C LEU A 82 8.51 -10.91 6.89
N GLY A 83 8.85 -12.15 6.55
CA GLY A 83 8.32 -13.34 7.21
C GLY A 83 7.02 -13.90 6.63
N ARG A 84 6.57 -13.44 5.46
CA ARG A 84 5.43 -14.07 4.78
C ARG A 84 5.78 -15.47 4.32
N VAL A 85 5.15 -16.48 4.92
CA VAL A 85 5.22 -17.88 4.50
C VAL A 85 4.00 -18.18 3.61
N ARG A 86 4.23 -18.48 2.34
CA ARG A 86 3.17 -18.99 1.44
C ARG A 86 3.02 -20.48 1.70
N THR A 87 2.10 -20.85 2.58
CA THR A 87 1.63 -22.25 2.68
C THR A 87 0.79 -22.51 1.45
N GLY A 88 1.05 -23.60 0.71
CA GLY A 88 0.39 -23.91 -0.57
C GLY A 88 -1.13 -24.15 -0.50
N THR A 89 -1.80 -23.70 0.56
CA THR A 89 -3.26 -23.71 0.70
C THR A 89 -3.86 -22.56 -0.10
N VAL A 90 -4.77 -22.89 -1.01
CA VAL A 90 -5.59 -21.93 -1.74
C VAL A 90 -6.55 -21.28 -0.74
N GLY A 91 -6.46 -19.93 -0.57
CA GLY A 91 -7.39 -19.18 0.28
C GLY A 91 -6.73 -18.05 1.09
N TYR A 92 -7.56 -17.35 1.84
CA TYR A 92 -7.11 -16.28 2.75
C TYR A 92 -6.50 -16.90 4.01
N ALA A 93 -5.35 -16.41 4.42
CA ALA A 93 -4.64 -16.83 5.63
C ALA A 93 -4.10 -15.62 6.39
N ALA A 94 -3.86 -15.79 7.69
CA ALA A 94 -3.19 -14.78 8.50
C ALA A 94 -1.76 -14.55 7.97
N ARG A 95 -1.33 -13.26 7.95
CA ARG A 95 -0.08 -12.84 7.28
C ARG A 95 0.68 -11.82 8.11
N SER A 96 2.01 -11.98 8.16
CA SER A 96 2.88 -10.94 8.71
C SER A 96 2.77 -9.65 7.92
N ILE A 97 2.79 -9.75 6.60
CA ILE A 97 2.61 -8.62 5.66
C ILE A 97 2.02 -9.13 4.33
N ASP A 98 1.14 -8.34 3.74
CA ASP A 98 0.58 -8.50 2.40
C ASP A 98 0.75 -7.18 1.65
N ILE A 99 1.20 -7.22 0.40
CA ILE A 99 1.42 -6.02 -0.41
C ILE A 99 0.80 -6.23 -1.77
N ASP A 100 -0.29 -5.52 -2.04
CA ASP A 100 -0.99 -5.57 -3.33
C ASP A 100 -0.72 -4.29 -4.15
N ILE A 101 -0.48 -4.47 -5.47
CA ILE A 101 -0.44 -3.34 -6.41
C ILE A 101 -1.88 -3.03 -6.81
N ILE A 102 -2.38 -1.89 -6.35
CA ILE A 102 -3.78 -1.47 -6.58
C ILE A 102 -3.92 -0.78 -7.93
N ALA A 103 -3.02 0.15 -8.21
CA ALA A 103 -2.99 0.89 -9.47
C ALA A 103 -1.55 1.21 -9.86
N TYR A 104 -1.32 1.34 -11.16
CA TYR A 104 -0.05 1.74 -11.73
C TYR A 104 -0.34 2.72 -12.88
N ASP A 105 -0.12 4.02 -12.65
CA ASP A 105 -0.65 5.08 -13.52
C ASP A 105 -2.15 4.83 -13.82
N GLU A 106 -2.55 4.94 -15.07
CA GLU A 106 -3.90 4.62 -15.58
C GLU A 106 -3.91 3.35 -16.43
N ILE A 107 -2.85 2.51 -16.34
CA ILE A 107 -2.76 1.33 -17.20
C ILE A 107 -3.75 0.24 -16.81
N VAL A 108 -4.25 -0.43 -17.84
CA VAL A 108 -5.00 -1.68 -17.71
C VAL A 108 -4.07 -2.81 -18.14
N LEU A 109 -3.84 -3.76 -17.24
CA LEU A 109 -3.02 -4.94 -17.49
C LEU A 109 -3.80 -6.18 -17.05
N ASP A 110 -3.90 -7.15 -17.92
CA ASP A 110 -4.53 -8.45 -17.63
C ASP A 110 -3.58 -9.57 -18.03
N THR A 111 -2.83 -10.09 -17.07
CA THR A 111 -1.93 -11.22 -17.25
C THR A 111 -2.16 -12.24 -16.14
N GLU A 112 -1.73 -13.48 -16.35
CA GLU A 112 -1.83 -14.54 -15.34
C GLU A 112 -1.18 -14.16 -13.99
N LYS A 113 -0.14 -13.32 -14.01
CA LYS A 113 0.63 -12.97 -12.81
C LYS A 113 0.23 -11.65 -12.17
N LEU A 114 -0.34 -10.73 -12.95
CA LEU A 114 -0.66 -9.38 -12.49
C LEU A 114 -1.83 -8.81 -13.28
N GLN A 115 -2.85 -8.37 -12.56
CA GLN A 115 -3.98 -7.64 -13.10
C GLN A 115 -4.00 -6.23 -12.51
N LEU A 116 -4.19 -5.21 -13.34
CA LEU A 116 -4.25 -3.80 -12.95
C LEU A 116 -5.38 -3.07 -13.68
N PRO A 117 -6.14 -2.22 -12.99
CA PRO A 117 -6.19 -2.09 -11.53
C PRO A 117 -6.49 -3.42 -10.85
N HIS A 118 -6.18 -3.55 -9.56
CA HIS A 118 -6.43 -4.79 -8.82
C HIS A 118 -7.90 -5.21 -8.93
N PRO A 119 -8.21 -6.45 -9.39
CA PRO A 119 -9.55 -6.83 -9.85
C PRO A 119 -10.64 -6.83 -8.77
N LEU A 120 -10.27 -6.82 -7.49
CA LEU A 120 -11.22 -6.81 -6.37
C LEU A 120 -11.13 -5.54 -5.53
N MET A 121 -10.47 -4.47 -6.00
CA MET A 121 -10.29 -3.27 -5.19
C MET A 121 -11.61 -2.57 -4.87
N GLN A 122 -12.55 -2.56 -5.83
CA GLN A 122 -13.84 -1.88 -5.70
C GLN A 122 -14.79 -2.55 -4.70
N ASP A 123 -14.51 -3.80 -4.33
CA ASP A 123 -15.35 -4.60 -3.44
C ASP A 123 -14.82 -4.62 -2.00
N ARG A 124 -13.85 -3.76 -1.65
CA ARG A 124 -13.10 -3.88 -0.39
C ARG A 124 -12.87 -2.53 0.29
N ASN A 125 -13.62 -2.24 1.34
CA ASN A 125 -13.46 -1.01 2.12
C ASN A 125 -12.07 -0.84 2.72
N PHE A 126 -11.40 -1.93 3.12
CA PHE A 126 -10.05 -1.89 3.65
C PHE A 126 -8.98 -1.50 2.61
N VAL A 127 -9.34 -1.49 1.31
CA VAL A 127 -8.53 -0.94 0.21
C VAL A 127 -8.99 0.47 -0.14
N LEU A 128 -10.31 0.66 -0.34
CA LEU A 128 -10.87 1.90 -0.86
C LEU A 128 -10.71 3.08 0.12
N LEU A 129 -10.95 2.87 1.43
CA LEU A 129 -10.86 3.94 2.41
C LEU A 129 -9.44 4.48 2.56
N PRO A 130 -8.39 3.63 2.74
CA PRO A 130 -7.02 4.10 2.70
C PRO A 130 -6.63 4.77 1.37
N PHE A 131 -7.12 4.24 0.23
CA PHE A 131 -6.83 4.84 -1.07
C PHE A 131 -7.44 6.26 -1.19
N ARG A 132 -8.70 6.44 -0.78
CA ARG A 132 -9.35 7.76 -0.74
C ARG A 132 -8.49 8.80 0.01
N ASP A 133 -7.91 8.40 1.14
CA ASP A 133 -7.18 9.30 2.01
C ASP A 133 -5.81 9.71 1.45
N LEU A 134 -5.32 9.05 0.40
CA LEU A 134 -4.18 9.53 -0.37
C LEU A 134 -4.50 10.79 -1.16
N GLN A 135 -5.78 11.12 -1.38
CA GLN A 135 -6.26 12.31 -2.10
C GLN A 135 -5.56 12.46 -3.45
N LEU A 136 -5.56 11.39 -4.24
CA LEU A 136 -5.02 11.39 -5.60
C LEU A 136 -6.13 11.75 -6.59
N ASP A 137 -5.76 12.53 -7.60
CA ASP A 137 -6.60 12.73 -8.79
C ASP A 137 -6.44 11.48 -9.69
N TRP A 138 -7.16 10.42 -9.34
CA TRP A 138 -7.12 9.15 -10.03
C TRP A 138 -8.53 8.64 -10.30
N MET A 139 -8.75 8.19 -11.52
CA MET A 139 -9.99 7.59 -11.98
C MET A 139 -9.74 6.14 -12.41
N HIS A 140 -10.61 5.24 -11.98
CA HIS A 140 -10.51 3.83 -12.36
C HIS A 140 -10.62 3.68 -13.89
N PRO A 141 -9.59 3.19 -14.59
CA PRO A 141 -9.52 3.26 -16.04
C PRO A 141 -10.60 2.42 -16.75
N ILE A 142 -11.15 1.40 -16.09
CA ILE A 142 -12.21 0.54 -16.64
C ILE A 142 -13.58 1.09 -16.27
N PHE A 143 -13.85 1.34 -14.98
CA PHE A 143 -15.17 1.78 -14.51
C PHE A 143 -15.45 3.26 -14.72
N LYS A 144 -14.41 4.06 -15.02
CA LYS A 144 -14.51 5.53 -15.20
C LYS A 144 -15.11 6.21 -13.97
N LYS A 145 -14.71 5.77 -12.78
CA LYS A 145 -15.17 6.24 -11.48
C LYS A 145 -13.99 6.64 -10.60
N SER A 146 -14.19 7.69 -9.84
CA SER A 146 -13.29 8.11 -8.77
C SER A 146 -13.38 7.15 -7.57
N VAL A 147 -12.40 7.19 -6.67
CA VAL A 147 -12.40 6.36 -5.46
C VAL A 147 -13.64 6.65 -4.57
N PRO A 148 -14.07 7.92 -4.35
CA PRO A 148 -15.32 8.19 -3.63
C PRO A 148 -16.56 7.57 -4.27
N GLU A 149 -16.66 7.55 -5.60
CA GLU A 149 -17.79 6.91 -6.31
C GLU A 149 -17.77 5.38 -6.15
N LEU A 150 -16.58 4.76 -6.18
CA LEU A 150 -16.44 3.32 -5.90
C LEU A 150 -16.85 3.00 -4.45
N ILE A 151 -16.50 3.84 -3.47
CA ILE A 151 -16.95 3.68 -2.08
C ILE A 151 -18.47 3.78 -1.95
N ALA A 152 -19.10 4.68 -2.69
CA ALA A 152 -20.56 4.84 -2.65
C ALA A 152 -21.32 3.63 -3.23
N GLU A 153 -20.68 2.86 -4.10
CA GLU A 153 -21.30 1.72 -4.79
C GLU A 153 -20.89 0.35 -4.21
N THR A 154 -19.84 0.29 -3.39
CA THR A 154 -19.39 -0.98 -2.81
C THR A 154 -20.48 -1.59 -1.92
N THR A 155 -20.60 -2.90 -1.98
CA THR A 155 -21.47 -3.69 -1.10
C THR A 155 -20.78 -4.12 0.20
N ASP A 156 -19.48 -3.81 0.34
CA ASP A 156 -18.72 -4.08 1.56
C ASP A 156 -19.18 -3.14 2.69
N ASN A 157 -19.80 -3.71 3.72
CA ASN A 157 -20.23 -2.99 4.91
C ASN A 157 -19.27 -3.19 6.10
N SER A 158 -18.07 -3.70 5.87
CA SER A 158 -17.08 -3.90 6.93
C SER A 158 -16.67 -2.56 7.55
N ILE A 159 -16.61 -2.55 8.88
CA ILE A 159 -16.22 -1.36 9.63
C ILE A 159 -14.69 -1.29 9.61
N CYS A 160 -14.16 -0.23 9.01
CA CYS A 160 -12.74 0.08 9.02
C CYS A 160 -12.52 1.34 9.85
N GLN A 161 -11.72 1.25 10.91
CA GLN A 161 -11.45 2.36 11.83
C GLN A 161 -10.00 2.82 11.71
N ALA A 162 -9.78 4.13 11.51
CA ALA A 162 -8.44 4.70 11.54
C ALA A 162 -7.86 4.61 12.97
N VAL A 163 -6.68 4.02 13.13
CA VAL A 163 -6.05 3.73 14.43
C VAL A 163 -4.68 4.37 14.60
N ALA A 164 -3.99 4.71 13.51
CA ALA A 164 -2.66 5.33 13.55
C ALA A 164 -2.37 6.13 12.28
N THR A 165 -1.35 6.99 12.36
CA THR A 165 -0.75 7.67 11.21
C THR A 165 0.74 7.36 11.17
N ILE A 166 1.28 7.16 9.97
CA ILE A 166 2.70 6.91 9.73
C ILE A 166 3.24 8.10 8.92
N PRO A 167 4.26 8.82 9.41
CA PRO A 167 4.87 9.89 8.64
C PRO A 167 5.57 9.31 7.39
N ALA A 168 5.55 10.08 6.31
CA ALA A 168 6.32 9.69 5.12
C ALA A 168 7.83 9.65 5.47
N PRO A 169 8.61 8.76 4.85
CA PRO A 169 10.05 8.69 5.06
C PRO A 169 10.73 10.05 4.84
N LEU A 170 11.65 10.44 5.71
CA LEU A 170 12.28 11.78 5.69
C LEU A 170 12.91 12.12 4.34
N SER A 171 13.46 11.13 3.64
CA SER A 171 14.05 11.31 2.31
C SER A 171 13.03 11.64 1.21
N SER A 172 11.72 11.50 1.47
CA SER A 172 10.66 11.90 0.54
C SER A 172 10.21 13.35 0.75
N ILE A 173 10.68 14.02 1.80
CA ILE A 173 10.35 15.43 2.07
C ILE A 173 11.38 16.30 1.34
N PRO A 174 10.96 17.20 0.42
CA PRO A 174 11.87 18.11 -0.24
C PRO A 174 12.63 18.95 0.78
N LEU A 175 13.97 18.96 0.72
CA LEU A 175 14.83 19.73 1.64
C LEU A 175 14.53 21.24 1.64
N GLU A 176 13.95 21.74 0.56
CA GLU A 176 13.50 23.12 0.39
C GLU A 176 12.41 23.53 1.40
N LYS A 177 11.71 22.58 2.00
CA LYS A 177 10.70 22.84 3.04
C LYS A 177 11.26 23.01 4.45
N PHE A 178 12.56 22.75 4.63
CA PHE A 178 13.22 22.93 5.92
C PHE A 178 14.01 24.24 5.92
N ASN A 179 13.64 25.19 6.77
CA ASN A 179 14.43 26.39 7.01
C ASN A 179 15.73 26.10 7.78
N TYR A 180 15.78 24.97 8.52
CA TYR A 180 16.94 24.50 9.26
C TYR A 180 16.98 22.97 9.30
N ILE A 181 18.16 22.38 9.06
CA ILE A 181 18.47 21.01 9.39
C ILE A 181 19.56 21.09 10.46
N ALA A 182 19.18 20.83 11.73
CA ALA A 182 20.15 20.72 12.80
C ALA A 182 20.56 19.25 12.96
N PHE A 183 21.84 18.95 12.83
CA PHE A 183 22.42 17.68 13.24
C PHE A 183 22.99 17.88 14.65
N GLU A 184 22.29 17.44 15.67
CA GLU A 184 22.90 17.25 16.99
C GLU A 184 23.71 15.94 16.94
N GLY A 185 24.99 16.06 16.63
CA GLY A 185 25.96 15.00 16.82
C GLY A 185 26.51 15.08 18.24
N ASN A 186 26.28 14.04 19.05
CA ASN A 186 27.04 13.87 20.29
C ASN A 186 28.50 13.58 19.88
N ILE A 187 29.35 14.61 20.03
CA ILE A 187 30.80 14.42 19.92
C ILE A 187 31.24 13.98 21.31
N GLY A 188 31.33 12.66 21.50
CA GLY A 188 31.99 12.04 22.64
C GLY A 188 33.42 11.71 22.32
#